data_8b23d976a1e6d7ce79bc1571da5d8b00
#
_entry.id   8b23d976a1e6d7ce79bc1571da5d8b00
#
_cell.length_a   1.000
_cell.length_b   1.000
_cell.length_c   1.000
_cell.angle_alpha   90.00
_cell.angle_beta   90.00
_cell.angle_gamma   90.00
#
_symmetry.space_group_name_H-M   'P 1'
#
loop_
_entity.id
_entity.type
_entity.pdbx_description
1 polymer ?
#
loop_
_entity_poly.entity_id
_entity_poly.type
_entity_poly.pdbx_seq_one_letter_code
_entity_poly.pdbx_strand_id
1 'polypeptide(L)'
;MEPTISFFSRFQPSDFLYLAEAAWRTVLISVLSISIGTFLGAIFGWLMYEGKLAAALTLGPVLDVFRSVPLIIQLVLFYNFAPMIGLNLDPFLSGVVILSIYCASLVANVARGGMEAVGQPMRWAARSLGMSYWQDLRYVVLPIGGRAVFPSWVGVALGVMKDSALVSVLGYVELLKASQILITRTQEPLLILTIAGAFYFALSYPISRYAATLEKRWAS
;
A
#
# COMPACT_ATOMS: atom_id res chain seq x y z
N MET A 1 -50.87 -11.71 -19.32
CA MET A 1 -49.42 -11.63 -19.15
C MET A 1 -49.15 -10.32 -18.41
N GLU A 2 -48.99 -10.39 -17.10
CA GLU A 2 -48.58 -9.19 -16.33
C GLU A 2 -47.13 -8.83 -16.68
N PRO A 3 -46.82 -7.57 -16.93
CA PRO A 3 -45.46 -7.16 -17.12
C PRO A 3 -44.75 -7.33 -15.79
N THR A 4 -43.98 -8.39 -15.61
CA THR A 4 -43.02 -8.51 -14.51
C THR A 4 -42.04 -7.33 -14.65
N ILE A 5 -42.28 -6.29 -13.86
CA ILE A 5 -41.30 -5.19 -13.66
C ILE A 5 -40.08 -5.84 -13.01
N SER A 6 -39.13 -6.27 -13.82
CA SER A 6 -37.85 -6.71 -13.28
C SER A 6 -37.09 -5.48 -12.80
N PHE A 7 -37.14 -5.21 -11.50
CA PHE A 7 -36.36 -4.16 -10.84
C PHE A 7 -34.84 -4.38 -10.98
N PHE A 8 -34.41 -5.53 -11.48
CA PHE A 8 -33.02 -5.92 -11.61
C PHE A 8 -32.65 -6.06 -13.09
N SER A 9 -31.63 -5.33 -13.51
CA SER A 9 -31.08 -5.48 -14.86
C SER A 9 -29.94 -6.52 -14.83
N ARG A 10 -29.88 -7.38 -15.84
CA ARG A 10 -28.74 -8.29 -16.03
C ARG A 10 -27.43 -7.54 -16.27
N PHE A 11 -26.30 -8.22 -16.03
CA PHE A 11 -24.97 -7.71 -16.36
C PHE A 11 -24.89 -7.35 -17.86
N GLN A 12 -24.37 -6.15 -18.15
CA GLN A 12 -24.25 -5.59 -19.49
C GLN A 12 -22.78 -5.36 -19.85
N PRO A 13 -22.40 -5.32 -21.13
CA PRO A 13 -21.04 -5.00 -21.55
C PRO A 13 -20.53 -3.65 -21.02
N SER A 14 -21.41 -2.66 -20.83
CA SER A 14 -21.08 -1.37 -20.22
C SER A 14 -20.61 -1.48 -18.76
N ASP A 15 -21.04 -2.52 -18.05
CA ASP A 15 -20.64 -2.75 -16.66
C ASP A 15 -19.19 -3.18 -16.56
N PHE A 16 -18.66 -3.84 -17.58
CA PHE A 16 -17.25 -4.17 -17.67
C PHE A 16 -16.39 -2.90 -17.77
N LEU A 17 -16.81 -1.91 -18.56
CA LEU A 17 -16.12 -0.61 -18.65
C LEU A 17 -16.19 0.15 -17.33
N TYR A 18 -17.33 0.11 -16.64
CA TYR A 18 -17.49 0.69 -15.33
C TYR A 18 -16.53 0.07 -14.29
N LEU A 19 -16.39 -1.26 -14.29
CA LEU A 19 -15.41 -1.95 -13.44
C LEU A 19 -13.96 -1.63 -13.84
N ALA A 20 -13.66 -1.48 -15.12
CA ALA A 20 -12.33 -1.10 -15.60
C ALA A 20 -11.95 0.32 -15.16
N GLU A 21 -12.90 1.28 -15.22
CA GLU A 21 -12.71 2.63 -14.69
C GLU A 21 -12.48 2.59 -13.17
N ALA A 22 -13.28 1.80 -12.46
CA ALA A 22 -13.12 1.64 -11.01
C ALA A 22 -11.78 0.97 -10.65
N ALA A 23 -11.30 0.01 -11.45
CA ALA A 23 -9.97 -0.59 -11.31
C ALA A 23 -8.85 0.46 -11.50
N TRP A 24 -9.00 1.38 -12.45
CA TRP A 24 -8.09 2.51 -12.60
C TRP A 24 -8.05 3.40 -11.35
N ARG A 25 -9.21 3.67 -10.73
CA ARG A 25 -9.28 4.42 -9.46
C ARG A 25 -8.59 3.68 -8.31
N THR A 26 -8.69 2.35 -8.27
CA THR A 26 -7.92 1.50 -7.33
C THR A 26 -6.43 1.64 -7.56
N VAL A 27 -5.96 1.62 -8.81
CA VAL A 27 -4.53 1.83 -9.14
C VAL A 27 -4.07 3.21 -8.71
N LEU A 28 -4.86 4.25 -8.99
CA LEU A 28 -4.50 5.64 -8.66
C LEU A 28 -4.30 5.83 -7.15
N ILE A 29 -5.27 5.43 -6.33
CA ILE A 29 -5.16 5.56 -4.88
C ILE A 29 -4.00 4.73 -4.33
N SER A 30 -3.80 3.52 -4.87
CA SER A 30 -2.72 2.62 -4.45
C SER A 30 -1.35 3.20 -4.77
N VAL A 31 -1.12 3.66 -6.00
CA VAL A 31 0.17 4.22 -6.42
C VAL A 31 0.53 5.45 -5.61
N LEU A 32 -0.42 6.35 -5.39
CA LEU A 32 -0.19 7.55 -4.56
C LEU A 32 0.15 7.17 -3.12
N SER A 33 -0.65 6.30 -2.51
CA SER A 33 -0.45 5.91 -1.11
C SER A 33 0.85 5.12 -0.91
N ILE A 34 1.18 4.20 -1.82
CA ILE A 34 2.42 3.42 -1.77
C ILE A 34 3.63 4.34 -1.98
N SER A 35 3.56 5.29 -2.91
CA SER A 35 4.68 6.21 -3.17
C SER A 35 4.96 7.10 -1.97
N ILE A 36 3.93 7.76 -1.42
CA ILE A 36 4.06 8.61 -0.23
C ILE A 36 4.48 7.77 0.97
N GLY A 37 3.82 6.63 1.19
CA GLY A 37 4.10 5.73 2.30
C GLY A 37 5.51 5.14 2.23
N THR A 38 6.02 4.80 1.04
CA THR A 38 7.39 4.32 0.86
C THR A 38 8.40 5.42 1.19
N PHE A 39 8.18 6.63 0.72
CA PHE A 39 9.05 7.76 1.01
C PHE A 39 9.12 8.07 2.51
N LEU A 40 7.98 8.20 3.16
CA LEU A 40 7.91 8.44 4.62
C LEU A 40 8.46 7.25 5.42
N GLY A 41 8.11 6.03 5.02
CA GLY A 41 8.59 4.82 5.67
C GLY A 41 10.10 4.63 5.56
N ALA A 42 10.70 4.98 4.43
CA ALA A 42 12.16 4.96 4.28
C ALA A 42 12.84 5.96 5.25
N ILE A 43 12.27 7.17 5.39
CA ILE A 43 12.75 8.16 6.38
C ILE A 43 12.60 7.63 7.80
N PHE A 44 11.43 7.09 8.16
CA PHE A 44 11.19 6.57 9.50
C PHE A 44 12.09 5.37 9.82
N GLY A 45 12.28 4.45 8.87
CA GLY A 45 13.19 3.32 9.01
C GLY A 45 14.65 3.77 9.21
N TRP A 46 15.07 4.79 8.46
CA TRP A 46 16.40 5.40 8.65
C TRP A 46 16.53 6.05 10.03
N LEU A 47 15.54 6.84 10.48
CA LEU A 47 15.53 7.44 11.81
C LEU A 47 15.56 6.38 12.92
N MET A 48 14.81 5.28 12.77
CA MET A 48 14.82 4.18 13.74
C MET A 48 16.17 3.45 13.77
N TYR A 49 16.84 3.33 12.63
CA TYR A 49 18.16 2.71 12.57
C TYR A 49 19.25 3.57 13.22
N GLU A 50 19.30 4.86 12.91
CA GLU A 50 20.31 5.79 13.43
C GLU A 50 20.00 6.25 14.88
N GLY A 51 18.73 6.52 15.19
CA GLY A 51 18.27 7.03 16.48
C GLY A 51 18.23 5.98 17.60
N LYS A 52 18.46 4.71 17.27
CA LYS A 52 18.55 3.60 18.24
C LYS A 52 17.43 3.65 19.30
N LEU A 53 17.83 3.76 20.58
CA LEU A 53 16.90 3.73 21.72
C LEU A 53 15.91 4.91 21.71
N ALA A 54 16.35 6.12 21.40
CA ALA A 54 15.46 7.29 21.38
C ALA A 54 14.36 7.15 20.32
N ALA A 55 14.71 6.75 19.10
CA ALA A 55 13.73 6.52 18.04
C ALA A 55 12.84 5.29 18.31
N ALA A 56 13.39 4.24 18.94
CA ALA A 56 12.62 3.07 19.34
C ALA A 56 11.58 3.41 20.41
N LEU A 57 11.87 4.33 21.33
CA LEU A 57 10.95 4.73 22.40
C LEU A 57 9.92 5.79 21.96
N THR A 58 10.18 6.54 20.92
CA THR A 58 9.27 7.61 20.45
C THR A 58 8.53 7.22 19.19
N LEU A 59 9.24 6.97 18.10
CA LEU A 59 8.64 6.67 16.78
C LEU A 59 8.11 5.24 16.72
N GLY A 60 8.79 4.27 17.34
CA GLY A 60 8.39 2.87 17.35
C GLY A 60 6.95 2.66 17.79
N PRO A 61 6.57 3.08 19.04
CA PRO A 61 5.20 2.91 19.54
C PRO A 61 4.15 3.58 18.67
N VAL A 62 4.44 4.75 18.06
CA VAL A 62 3.52 5.44 17.15
C VAL A 62 3.27 4.57 15.91
N LEU A 63 4.33 4.05 15.28
CA LEU A 63 4.19 3.18 14.11
C LEU A 63 3.52 1.85 14.48
N ASP A 64 3.74 1.33 15.70
CA ASP A 64 3.10 0.12 16.19
C ASP A 64 1.58 0.27 16.31
N VAL A 65 1.08 1.44 16.75
CA VAL A 65 -0.37 1.72 16.77
C VAL A 65 -0.96 1.56 15.36
N PHE A 66 -0.33 2.17 14.34
CA PHE A 66 -0.83 2.06 12.96
C PHE A 66 -0.77 0.65 12.37
N ARG A 67 0.09 -0.21 12.86
CA ARG A 67 0.18 -1.63 12.46
C ARG A 67 -0.78 -2.53 13.23
N SER A 68 -1.09 -2.17 14.48
CA SER A 68 -1.90 -3.00 15.39
C SER A 68 -3.40 -2.73 15.29
N VAL A 69 -3.78 -1.48 14.97
CA VAL A 69 -5.19 -1.12 14.80
C VAL A 69 -5.65 -1.53 13.40
N PRO A 70 -6.80 -2.23 13.26
CA PRO A 70 -7.33 -2.59 11.96
C PRO A 70 -7.50 -1.36 11.05
N LEU A 71 -7.01 -1.46 9.80
CA LEU A 71 -6.97 -0.35 8.85
C LEU A 71 -8.36 0.28 8.59
N ILE A 72 -9.41 -0.55 8.55
CA ILE A 72 -10.79 -0.06 8.38
C ILE A 72 -11.21 0.89 9.52
N ILE A 73 -10.80 0.59 10.75
CA ILE A 73 -11.08 1.45 11.91
C ILE A 73 -10.32 2.77 11.76
N GLN A 74 -9.06 2.74 11.35
CA GLN A 74 -8.27 3.95 11.12
C GLN A 74 -8.91 4.85 10.06
N LEU A 75 -9.37 4.27 8.93
CA LEU A 75 -10.06 4.98 7.87
C LEU A 75 -11.32 5.70 8.37
N VAL A 76 -12.20 4.95 9.06
CA VAL A 76 -13.47 5.49 9.58
C VAL A 76 -13.22 6.55 10.64
N LEU A 77 -12.32 6.31 11.58
CA LEU A 77 -11.98 7.28 12.62
C LEU A 77 -11.43 8.57 12.00
N PHE A 78 -10.44 8.47 11.13
CA PHE A 78 -9.83 9.65 10.53
C PHE A 78 -10.85 10.47 9.73
N TYR A 79 -11.66 9.82 8.89
CA TYR A 79 -12.65 10.49 8.06
C TYR A 79 -13.69 11.24 8.88
N ASN A 80 -14.07 10.71 10.05
CA ASN A 80 -15.03 11.37 10.94
C ASN A 80 -14.38 12.43 11.85
N PHE A 81 -13.10 12.26 12.23
CA PHE A 81 -12.40 13.22 13.09
C PHE A 81 -11.82 14.42 12.32
N ALA A 82 -11.37 14.22 11.07
CA ALA A 82 -10.72 15.26 10.29
C ALA A 82 -11.57 16.57 10.18
N PRO A 83 -12.90 16.51 9.93
CA PRO A 83 -13.73 17.71 9.90
C PRO A 83 -13.82 18.43 11.24
N MET A 84 -13.70 17.72 12.38
CA MET A 84 -13.77 18.33 13.71
C MET A 84 -12.58 19.26 14.01
N ILE A 85 -11.46 19.05 13.31
CA ILE A 85 -10.26 19.90 13.39
C ILE A 85 -10.12 20.82 12.17
N GLY A 86 -11.20 20.98 11.37
CA GLY A 86 -11.23 21.85 10.20
C GLY A 86 -10.66 21.27 8.91
N LEU A 87 -10.30 19.98 8.88
CA LEU A 87 -9.80 19.28 7.69
C LEU A 87 -10.95 18.60 6.94
N ASN A 88 -11.59 19.33 6.04
CA ASN A 88 -12.67 18.78 5.20
C ASN A 88 -12.08 18.04 3.98
N LEU A 89 -11.69 16.78 4.18
CA LEU A 89 -11.14 15.94 3.13
C LEU A 89 -12.24 15.06 2.53
N ASP A 90 -12.18 14.90 1.22
CA ASP A 90 -13.02 13.93 0.52
C ASP A 90 -12.61 12.47 0.82
N PRO A 91 -13.43 11.48 0.47
CA PRO A 91 -13.10 10.06 0.68
C PRO A 91 -11.78 9.63 0.02
N PHE A 92 -11.44 10.17 -1.16
CA PHE A 92 -10.20 9.83 -1.86
C PHE A 92 -8.97 10.33 -1.08
N LEU A 93 -8.93 11.61 -0.73
CA LEU A 93 -7.81 12.21 0.02
C LEU A 93 -7.67 11.58 1.41
N SER A 94 -8.79 11.35 2.10
CA SER A 94 -8.78 10.66 3.40
C SER A 94 -8.19 9.25 3.27
N GLY A 95 -8.59 8.52 2.23
CA GLY A 95 -8.02 7.21 1.91
C GLY A 95 -6.52 7.27 1.63
N VAL A 96 -6.08 8.21 0.78
CA VAL A 96 -4.65 8.41 0.47
C VAL A 96 -3.84 8.70 1.74
N VAL A 97 -4.31 9.59 2.61
CA VAL A 97 -3.59 9.94 3.84
C VAL A 97 -3.42 8.72 4.75
N ILE A 98 -4.50 8.02 5.07
CA ILE A 98 -4.44 6.88 6.00
C ILE A 98 -3.69 5.70 5.40
N LEU A 99 -3.93 5.36 4.14
CA LEU A 99 -3.16 4.31 3.46
C LEU A 99 -1.67 4.65 3.39
N SER A 100 -1.31 5.93 3.20
CA SER A 100 0.10 6.37 3.19
C SER A 100 0.75 6.19 4.56
N ILE A 101 0.07 6.57 5.64
CA ILE A 101 0.57 6.40 7.02
C ILE A 101 0.70 4.92 7.36
N TYR A 102 -0.31 4.12 7.02
CA TYR A 102 -0.28 2.67 7.19
C TYR A 102 0.88 2.03 6.41
N CYS A 103 1.02 2.36 5.12
CA CYS A 103 2.13 1.91 4.29
C CYS A 103 3.48 2.34 4.89
N ALA A 104 3.61 3.60 5.33
CA ALA A 104 4.83 4.11 5.94
C ALA A 104 5.22 3.33 7.20
N SER A 105 4.25 2.93 8.02
CA SER A 105 4.49 2.14 9.22
C SER A 105 5.05 0.75 8.90
N LEU A 106 4.59 0.12 7.81
CA LEU A 106 5.10 -1.17 7.34
C LEU A 106 6.48 -1.03 6.70
N VAL A 107 6.63 -0.04 5.80
CA VAL A 107 7.89 0.21 5.08
C VAL A 107 9.00 0.64 6.02
N ALA A 108 8.70 1.31 7.13
CA ALA A 108 9.71 1.70 8.12
C ALA A 108 10.48 0.48 8.66
N ASN A 109 9.80 -0.62 8.96
CA ASN A 109 10.45 -1.87 9.38
C ASN A 109 11.25 -2.51 8.24
N VAL A 110 10.69 -2.51 7.02
CA VAL A 110 11.37 -3.03 5.83
C VAL A 110 12.67 -2.24 5.58
N ALA A 111 12.60 -0.91 5.60
CA ALA A 111 13.76 -0.04 5.39
C ALA A 111 14.82 -0.22 6.48
N ARG A 112 14.40 -0.28 7.75
CA ARG A 112 15.29 -0.57 8.87
C ARG A 112 15.98 -1.92 8.68
N GLY A 113 15.23 -2.98 8.37
CA GLY A 113 15.78 -4.31 8.10
C GLY A 113 16.79 -4.32 6.95
N GLY A 114 16.57 -3.49 5.91
CA GLY A 114 17.52 -3.32 4.81
C GLY A 114 18.86 -2.70 5.25
N MET A 115 18.81 -1.74 6.15
CA MET A 115 20.04 -1.15 6.71
C MET A 115 20.77 -2.13 7.64
N GLU A 116 20.03 -2.92 8.42
CA GLU A 116 20.57 -3.95 9.31
C GLU A 116 21.17 -5.13 8.52
N ALA A 117 20.67 -5.43 7.33
CA ALA A 117 21.22 -6.48 6.45
C ALA A 117 22.64 -6.17 5.96
N VAL A 118 23.05 -4.90 5.96
CA VAL A 118 24.42 -4.51 5.63
C VAL A 118 25.28 -4.59 6.89
N GLY A 119 26.07 -5.64 6.97
CA GLY A 119 26.91 -5.91 8.15
C GLY A 119 27.85 -4.75 8.49
N GLN A 120 28.00 -4.47 9.78
CA GLN A 120 28.91 -3.41 10.30
C GLN A 120 30.35 -3.49 9.76
N PRO A 121 30.96 -4.68 9.58
CA PRO A 121 32.31 -4.76 9.02
C PRO A 121 32.44 -4.14 7.63
N MET A 122 31.43 -4.28 6.77
CA MET A 122 31.42 -3.68 5.44
C MET A 122 31.34 -2.16 5.49
N ARG A 123 30.53 -1.61 6.38
CA ARG A 123 30.44 -0.17 6.61
C ARG A 123 31.73 0.39 7.20
N TRP A 124 32.39 -0.32 8.12
CA TRP A 124 33.69 0.08 8.66
C TRP A 124 34.78 0.07 7.57
N ALA A 125 34.81 -0.95 6.71
CA ALA A 125 35.73 -0.99 5.58
C ALA A 125 35.54 0.21 4.64
N ALA A 126 34.30 0.53 4.28
CA ALA A 126 33.98 1.70 3.47
C ALA A 126 34.51 3.02 4.09
N ARG A 127 34.30 3.19 5.41
CA ARG A 127 34.79 4.38 6.13
C ARG A 127 36.31 4.41 6.28
N SER A 128 36.96 3.26 6.42
CA SER A 128 38.44 3.17 6.46
C SER A 128 39.05 3.55 5.12
N LEU A 129 38.30 3.42 4.00
CA LEU A 129 38.67 3.92 2.68
C LEU A 129 38.36 5.41 2.47
N GLY A 130 37.96 6.14 3.53
CA GLY A 130 37.69 7.57 3.50
C GLY A 130 36.26 7.96 3.08
N MET A 131 35.33 7.02 2.96
CA MET A 131 33.94 7.35 2.64
C MET A 131 33.28 8.12 3.80
N SER A 132 32.63 9.25 3.46
CA SER A 132 31.74 9.94 4.38
C SER A 132 30.48 9.12 4.68
N TYR A 133 29.73 9.50 5.74
CA TYR A 133 28.45 8.84 6.08
C TYR A 133 27.48 8.76 4.89
N TRP A 134 27.30 9.86 4.14
CA TRP A 134 26.41 9.91 3.00
C TRP A 134 26.90 9.09 1.80
N GLN A 135 28.20 8.98 1.64
CA GLN A 135 28.81 8.10 0.62
C GLN A 135 28.62 6.63 0.99
N ASP A 136 28.87 6.23 2.26
CA ASP A 136 28.59 4.90 2.77
C ASP A 136 27.10 4.55 2.57
N LEU A 137 26.19 5.45 2.96
CA LEU A 137 24.77 5.24 2.79
C LEU A 137 24.37 5.04 1.32
N ARG A 138 24.85 5.92 0.43
CA ARG A 138 24.48 5.92 -1.01
C ARG A 138 25.11 4.77 -1.79
N TYR A 139 26.37 4.45 -1.55
CA TYR A 139 27.13 3.53 -2.40
C TYR A 139 27.22 2.11 -1.82
N VAL A 140 27.00 1.93 -0.53
CA VAL A 140 27.09 0.64 0.16
C VAL A 140 25.74 0.22 0.71
N VAL A 141 25.14 1.02 1.60
CA VAL A 141 23.93 0.61 2.34
C VAL A 141 22.72 0.52 1.42
N LEU A 142 22.41 1.57 0.65
CA LEU A 142 21.21 1.60 -0.20
C LEU A 142 21.23 0.53 -1.31
N PRO A 143 22.33 0.29 -2.04
CA PRO A 143 22.33 -0.74 -3.07
C PRO A 143 22.21 -2.16 -2.52
N ILE A 144 22.88 -2.46 -1.43
CA ILE A 144 22.89 -3.81 -0.84
C ILE A 144 21.62 -4.05 -0.05
N GLY A 145 21.30 -3.15 0.89
CA GLY A 145 20.12 -3.24 1.74
C GLY A 145 18.82 -3.16 0.93
N GLY A 146 18.78 -2.28 -0.09
CA GLY A 146 17.62 -2.16 -0.97
C GLY A 146 17.31 -3.47 -1.71
N ARG A 147 18.33 -4.15 -2.24
CA ARG A 147 18.12 -5.48 -2.87
C ARG A 147 17.64 -6.51 -1.87
N ALA A 148 18.21 -6.52 -0.67
CA ALA A 148 17.85 -7.48 0.38
C ALA A 148 16.38 -7.38 0.80
N VAL A 149 15.81 -6.17 0.84
CA VAL A 149 14.43 -5.96 1.30
C VAL A 149 13.42 -5.75 0.18
N PHE A 150 13.84 -5.72 -1.06
CA PHE A 150 12.96 -5.50 -2.21
C PHE A 150 11.76 -6.48 -2.26
N PRO A 151 11.93 -7.81 -2.03
CA PRO A 151 10.81 -8.74 -2.00
C PRO A 151 9.79 -8.39 -0.91
N SER A 152 10.27 -8.03 0.28
CA SER A 152 9.41 -7.61 1.40
C SER A 152 8.66 -6.32 1.08
N TRP A 153 9.32 -5.34 0.45
CA TRP A 153 8.68 -4.11 0.01
C TRP A 153 7.59 -4.38 -1.05
N VAL A 154 7.84 -5.25 -2.02
CA VAL A 154 6.82 -5.64 -3.01
C VAL A 154 5.62 -6.30 -2.32
N GLY A 155 5.87 -7.16 -1.33
CA GLY A 155 4.81 -7.74 -0.49
C GLY A 155 3.93 -6.68 0.17
N VAL A 156 4.56 -5.66 0.79
CA VAL A 156 3.85 -4.51 1.38
C VAL A 156 3.06 -3.74 0.33
N ALA A 157 3.66 -3.42 -0.81
CA ALA A 157 3.01 -2.66 -1.87
C ALA A 157 1.77 -3.39 -2.43
N LEU A 158 1.88 -4.69 -2.69
CA LEU A 158 0.75 -5.52 -3.14
C LEU A 158 -0.32 -5.69 -2.04
N GLY A 159 0.09 -5.71 -0.77
CA GLY A 159 -0.83 -5.69 0.38
C GLY A 159 -1.64 -4.40 0.39
N VAL A 160 -0.99 -3.24 0.42
CA VAL A 160 -1.63 -1.91 0.43
C VAL A 160 -2.54 -1.70 -0.79
N MET A 161 -2.15 -2.22 -1.97
CA MET A 161 -3.02 -2.17 -3.16
C MET A 161 -4.33 -2.94 -2.95
N LYS A 162 -4.32 -4.08 -2.27
CA LYS A 162 -5.54 -4.83 -1.93
C LYS A 162 -6.31 -4.14 -0.79
N ASP A 163 -5.60 -3.60 0.18
CA ASP A 163 -6.19 -2.89 1.32
C ASP A 163 -6.84 -1.57 0.91
N SER A 164 -6.49 -1.00 -0.27
CA SER A 164 -7.17 0.17 -0.81
C SER A 164 -8.68 -0.05 -1.05
N ALA A 165 -9.12 -1.31 -1.22
CA ALA A 165 -10.52 -1.69 -1.27
C ALA A 165 -11.30 -1.27 -0.01
N LEU A 166 -10.65 -1.16 1.15
CA LEU A 166 -11.29 -0.73 2.39
C LEU A 166 -11.73 0.75 2.36
N VAL A 167 -11.18 1.56 1.44
CA VAL A 167 -11.60 2.96 1.27
C VAL A 167 -13.04 3.06 0.74
N SER A 168 -13.56 1.97 0.17
CA SER A 168 -14.97 1.83 -0.21
C SER A 168 -15.94 2.15 0.93
N VAL A 169 -15.54 1.94 2.20
CA VAL A 169 -16.36 2.23 3.38
C VAL A 169 -16.61 3.73 3.55
N LEU A 170 -15.70 4.57 3.08
CA LEU A 170 -15.82 6.03 3.08
C LEU A 170 -16.70 6.56 1.93
N GLY A 171 -17.14 5.68 1.01
CA GLY A 171 -17.92 6.03 -0.16
C GLY A 171 -17.09 6.27 -1.44
N TYR A 172 -15.76 6.10 -1.40
CA TYR A 172 -14.94 6.16 -2.62
C TYR A 172 -15.26 4.99 -3.55
N VAL A 173 -15.62 5.31 -4.80
CA VAL A 173 -16.01 4.31 -5.80
C VAL A 173 -14.75 3.80 -6.50
N GLU A 174 -14.08 2.86 -5.86
CA GLU A 174 -13.03 2.02 -6.42
C GLU A 174 -13.61 0.64 -6.82
N LEU A 175 -12.77 -0.31 -7.21
CA LEU A 175 -13.21 -1.57 -7.81
C LEU A 175 -14.17 -2.38 -6.90
N LEU A 176 -13.92 -2.47 -5.58
CA LEU A 176 -14.81 -3.20 -4.67
C LEU A 176 -16.15 -2.48 -4.52
N LYS A 177 -16.14 -1.14 -4.36
CA LYS A 177 -17.38 -0.36 -4.25
C LYS A 177 -18.22 -0.43 -5.53
N ALA A 178 -17.58 -0.32 -6.69
CA ALA A 178 -18.25 -0.49 -7.98
C ALA A 178 -18.89 -1.88 -8.09
N SER A 179 -18.17 -2.91 -7.65
CA SER A 179 -18.69 -4.29 -7.60
C SER A 179 -19.91 -4.40 -6.69
N GLN A 180 -19.89 -3.80 -5.50
CA GLN A 180 -21.03 -3.79 -4.58
C GLN A 180 -22.27 -3.10 -5.20
N ILE A 181 -22.07 -1.98 -5.91
CA ILE A 181 -23.14 -1.27 -6.61
C ILE A 181 -23.75 -2.18 -7.69
N LEU A 182 -22.91 -2.85 -8.49
CA LEU A 182 -23.38 -3.79 -9.52
C LEU A 182 -24.11 -4.98 -8.90
N ILE A 183 -23.61 -5.57 -7.82
CA ILE A 183 -24.27 -6.67 -7.12
C ILE A 183 -25.67 -6.26 -6.67
N THR A 184 -25.81 -5.07 -6.10
CA THR A 184 -27.11 -4.57 -5.64
C THR A 184 -28.10 -4.42 -6.81
N ARG A 185 -27.60 -4.01 -7.99
CA ARG A 185 -28.42 -3.84 -9.18
C ARG A 185 -28.75 -5.16 -9.90
N THR A 186 -27.76 -6.04 -10.05
CA THR A 186 -27.91 -7.26 -10.87
C THR A 186 -28.37 -8.48 -10.08
N GLN A 187 -28.15 -8.48 -8.75
CA GLN A 187 -28.34 -9.63 -7.87
C GLN A 187 -27.50 -10.87 -8.27
N GLU A 188 -26.36 -10.65 -8.94
CA GLU A 188 -25.43 -11.67 -9.42
C GLU A 188 -24.08 -11.60 -8.70
N PRO A 189 -24.00 -11.81 -7.37
CA PRO A 189 -22.79 -11.57 -6.59
C PRO A 189 -21.60 -12.45 -7.02
N LEU A 190 -21.84 -13.72 -7.37
CA LEU A 190 -20.77 -14.63 -7.76
C LEU A 190 -20.11 -14.19 -9.05
N LEU A 191 -20.89 -13.79 -10.06
CA LEU A 191 -20.37 -13.30 -11.32
C LEU A 191 -19.54 -12.03 -11.11
N ILE A 192 -20.10 -11.03 -10.43
CA ILE A 192 -19.45 -9.72 -10.24
C ILE A 192 -18.16 -9.86 -9.41
N LEU A 193 -18.20 -10.63 -8.33
CA LEU A 193 -17.01 -10.84 -7.49
C LEU A 193 -15.93 -11.65 -8.22
N THR A 194 -16.31 -12.58 -9.11
CA THR A 194 -15.35 -13.29 -9.94
C THR A 194 -14.65 -12.33 -10.91
N ILE A 195 -15.41 -11.44 -11.55
CA ILE A 195 -14.85 -10.42 -12.45
C ILE A 195 -13.95 -9.46 -11.67
N ALA A 196 -14.38 -8.96 -10.50
CA ALA A 196 -13.56 -8.11 -9.65
C ALA A 196 -12.27 -8.80 -9.20
N GLY A 197 -12.35 -10.08 -8.81
CA GLY A 197 -11.19 -10.91 -8.49
C GLY A 197 -10.22 -11.06 -9.66
N ALA A 198 -10.75 -11.22 -10.88
CA ALA A 198 -9.94 -11.26 -12.11
C ALA A 198 -9.19 -9.93 -12.34
N PHE A 199 -9.84 -8.78 -12.10
CA PHE A 199 -9.17 -7.46 -12.16
C PHE A 199 -8.05 -7.34 -11.12
N TYR A 200 -8.31 -7.68 -9.84
CA TYR A 200 -7.26 -7.66 -8.81
C TYR A 200 -6.11 -8.61 -9.14
N PHE A 201 -6.41 -9.79 -9.69
CA PHE A 201 -5.39 -10.72 -10.16
C PHE A 201 -4.57 -10.12 -11.30
N ALA A 202 -5.22 -9.54 -12.31
CA ALA A 202 -4.55 -8.93 -13.46
C ALA A 202 -3.65 -7.74 -13.04
N LEU A 203 -4.03 -7.00 -12.01
CA LEU A 203 -3.22 -5.91 -11.46
C LEU A 203 -2.03 -6.43 -10.63
N SER A 204 -2.24 -7.47 -9.82
CA SER A 204 -1.24 -7.96 -8.85
C SER A 204 -0.22 -8.91 -9.47
N TYR A 205 -0.66 -9.82 -10.35
CA TYR A 205 0.14 -10.91 -10.87
C TYR A 205 1.36 -10.45 -11.68
N PRO A 206 1.25 -9.49 -12.61
CA PRO A 206 2.42 -9.01 -13.36
C PRO A 206 3.49 -8.41 -12.45
N ILE A 207 3.08 -7.63 -11.44
CA ILE A 207 3.99 -7.00 -10.48
C ILE A 207 4.73 -8.08 -9.68
N SER A 208 4.00 -9.06 -9.16
CA SER A 208 4.57 -10.17 -8.39
C SER A 208 5.55 -11.01 -9.23
N ARG A 209 5.20 -11.33 -10.48
CA ARG A 209 6.07 -12.10 -11.38
C ARG A 209 7.34 -11.36 -11.76
N TYR A 210 7.21 -10.05 -12.04
CA TYR A 210 8.36 -9.21 -12.34
C TYR A 210 9.32 -9.12 -11.14
N ALA A 211 8.77 -8.88 -9.95
CA ALA A 211 9.55 -8.84 -8.72
C ALA A 211 10.31 -10.16 -8.47
N ALA A 212 9.65 -11.29 -8.59
CA ALA A 212 10.28 -12.61 -8.43
C ALA A 212 11.41 -12.87 -9.47
N THR A 213 11.28 -12.30 -10.67
CA THR A 213 12.32 -12.40 -11.69
C THR A 213 13.54 -11.54 -11.35
N LEU A 214 13.32 -10.35 -10.82
CA LEU A 214 14.41 -9.48 -10.36
C LEU A 214 15.15 -10.09 -9.17
N GLU A 215 14.42 -10.62 -8.20
CA GLU A 215 14.98 -11.30 -7.03
C GLU A 215 15.94 -12.43 -7.44
N LYS A 216 15.50 -13.30 -8.37
CA LYS A 216 16.36 -14.38 -8.89
C LYS A 216 17.63 -13.85 -9.55
N ARG A 217 17.56 -12.76 -10.30
CA ARG A 217 18.72 -12.14 -10.95
C ARG A 217 19.72 -11.53 -9.96
N TRP A 218 19.26 -11.09 -8.79
CA TRP A 218 20.13 -10.51 -7.76
C TRP A 218 20.73 -11.56 -6.83
N ALA A 219 20.14 -12.76 -6.79
CA ALA A 219 20.65 -13.90 -6.02
C ALA A 219 21.72 -14.71 -6.78
N SER A 220 21.81 -14.55 -8.11
CA SER A 220 22.85 -15.13 -8.97
C SER A 220 24.10 -14.26 -9.03
#